data_d5eab5f44008140934aee75d297697ff
#
_entry.id   d5eab5f44008140934aee75d297697ff
#
_cell.length_a   1.000
_cell.length_b   1.000
_cell.length_c   1.000
_cell.angle_alpha   90.00
_cell.angle_beta   90.00
_cell.angle_gamma   90.00
#
_symmetry.space_group_name_H-M   'P 1'
#
loop_
_entity.id
_entity.type
_entity.pdbx_description
1 polymer ?
#
loop_
_entity_poly.entity_id
_entity_poly.type
_entity_poly.pdbx_seq_one_letter_code
_entity_poly.pdbx_strand_id
1 'polypeptide(L)'
;MKLKTLTLCTLLSISVAVHAQATSDTLTAFDTQQTVTIQEPVNIQATSVPSIQLQAGVLDSQEQSFKQSADLIRTTYESQLYTLPAFKEGHYGLRMYRQTLDDKYSAAVWSDMARVASKLSRLSNDVHTMEQIVLYSEKRVASYVGDSDERSVRRYNITKHMPEYLYLGVDLLGSMARANEYGLEHKNDVKLREIIRRYDFSRYVTNEDMVKAWAAQLANQVYWLRQLGEQDVVDEFVDTFKKAYPDDNDKKLSSQQYGNKIYGMTHVIFGNSEYYQHQVSEQEHQWIYDYFRVNIDTILLRAKEDVIAEVGLTFLLAGLESDPVVEKTRLAIQASIDKTKGMIPSVTGDFDLKYGEHRNVLAIMLLDWQQVNEAPTYEGNPKVFTNIPYGLVENQPLKH
;
A
#
# COMPACT_ATOMS: atom_id res chain seq x y z
N MET A 1 -70.41 41.33 -11.38
CA MET A 1 -69.74 40.58 -10.30
C MET A 1 -69.39 39.19 -10.82
N LYS A 2 -68.20 39.00 -11.20
CA LYS A 2 -67.69 37.64 -11.57
C LYS A 2 -66.41 37.38 -10.81
N LEU A 3 -66.41 36.39 -9.88
CA LEU A 3 -65.29 35.90 -9.11
C LEU A 3 -64.39 35.11 -10.06
N LYS A 4 -63.13 35.43 -10.13
CA LYS A 4 -62.13 34.62 -10.81
C LYS A 4 -61.36 33.78 -9.75
N THR A 5 -61.51 32.46 -9.85
CA THR A 5 -60.80 31.50 -9.07
C THR A 5 -59.35 31.46 -9.52
N LEU A 6 -58.43 31.68 -8.62
CA LEU A 6 -56.98 31.55 -8.87
C LEU A 6 -56.54 30.14 -8.46
N THR A 7 -56.18 29.32 -9.44
CA THR A 7 -55.62 27.98 -9.20
C THR A 7 -54.10 28.12 -8.96
N LEU A 8 -53.63 27.78 -7.75
CA LEU A 8 -52.25 27.80 -7.37
C LEU A 8 -51.63 26.43 -7.80
N CYS A 9 -50.83 26.45 -8.87
CA CYS A 9 -49.98 25.32 -9.24
C CYS A 9 -48.71 25.30 -8.38
N THR A 10 -48.63 24.40 -7.41
CA THR A 10 -47.41 24.08 -6.69
C THR A 10 -46.50 23.22 -7.57
N LEU A 11 -45.46 23.83 -8.09
CA LEU A 11 -44.33 23.11 -8.72
C LEU A 11 -43.48 22.45 -7.61
N LEU A 12 -43.57 21.13 -7.49
CA LEU A 12 -42.59 20.35 -6.76
C LEU A 12 -41.30 20.32 -7.59
N SER A 13 -40.32 21.11 -7.18
CA SER A 13 -38.94 20.95 -7.65
C SER A 13 -38.31 19.74 -6.97
N ILE A 14 -38.23 18.62 -7.68
CA ILE A 14 -37.42 17.47 -7.29
C ILE A 14 -35.97 17.87 -7.55
N SER A 15 -35.24 18.26 -6.50
CA SER A 15 -33.81 18.40 -6.53
C SER A 15 -33.22 16.97 -6.55
N VAL A 16 -32.86 16.50 -7.72
CA VAL A 16 -31.97 15.33 -7.86
C VAL A 16 -30.60 15.81 -7.47
N ALA A 17 -30.21 15.54 -6.23
CA ALA A 17 -28.83 15.65 -5.80
C ALA A 17 -28.06 14.53 -6.52
N VAL A 18 -27.42 14.88 -7.63
CA VAL A 18 -26.39 14.04 -8.24
C VAL A 18 -25.19 14.11 -7.30
N HIS A 19 -25.06 13.13 -6.42
CA HIS A 19 -23.81 12.86 -5.73
C HIS A 19 -22.84 12.41 -6.80
N ALA A 20 -22.05 13.33 -7.32
CA ALA A 20 -20.82 13.00 -8.00
C ALA A 20 -19.89 12.40 -6.94
N GLN A 21 -19.93 11.07 -6.75
CA GLN A 21 -18.86 10.33 -6.11
C GLN A 21 -17.63 10.55 -6.97
N ALA A 22 -16.82 11.53 -6.59
CA ALA A 22 -15.45 11.62 -7.06
C ALA A 22 -14.76 10.35 -6.53
N THR A 23 -14.62 9.35 -7.37
CA THR A 23 -13.79 8.18 -7.11
C THR A 23 -12.36 8.69 -6.91
N SER A 24 -11.97 8.87 -5.66
CA SER A 24 -10.59 9.18 -5.30
C SER A 24 -9.80 7.88 -5.38
N ASP A 25 -9.55 7.43 -6.61
CA ASP A 25 -8.65 6.32 -6.89
C ASP A 25 -7.20 6.74 -6.69
N THR A 26 -6.82 6.92 -5.44
CA THR A 26 -5.46 7.24 -5.06
C THR A 26 -4.87 6.11 -4.26
N LEU A 27 -3.55 5.99 -4.28
CA LEU A 27 -2.73 5.14 -3.40
C LEU A 27 -3.09 5.26 -1.89
N THR A 28 -3.99 6.14 -1.54
CA THR A 28 -4.57 6.35 -0.20
C THR A 28 -5.72 5.40 0.15
N ALA A 29 -6.04 4.42 -0.69
CA ALA A 29 -7.09 3.42 -0.40
C ALA A 29 -6.79 2.53 0.83
N PHE A 30 -5.70 2.77 1.53
CA PHE A 30 -5.32 2.07 2.76
C PHE A 30 -5.94 2.64 4.03
N ASP A 31 -6.85 3.60 3.96
CA ASP A 31 -7.12 4.46 5.10
C ASP A 31 -8.59 4.71 5.44
N THR A 32 -9.43 3.71 5.41
CA THR A 32 -10.70 3.77 6.13
C THR A 32 -10.62 2.91 7.38
N GLN A 33 -10.29 3.53 8.52
CA GLN A 33 -10.27 2.85 9.80
C GLN A 33 -11.08 3.59 10.85
N GLN A 34 -12.18 2.96 11.24
CA GLN A 34 -12.91 3.32 12.46
C GLN A 34 -12.32 2.57 13.65
N THR A 35 -12.34 3.22 14.80
CA THR A 35 -11.84 2.74 16.07
C THR A 35 -12.70 1.57 16.62
N VAL A 36 -12.08 0.45 16.93
CA VAL A 36 -12.75 -0.68 17.61
C VAL A 36 -12.19 -0.85 19.01
N THR A 37 -13.08 -1.02 19.97
CA THR A 37 -12.83 -1.23 21.39
C THR A 37 -12.23 -2.63 21.64
N ILE A 38 -11.23 -2.70 22.52
CA ILE A 38 -10.43 -3.90 22.83
C ILE A 38 -11.26 -4.88 23.67
N GLN A 39 -11.25 -6.17 23.31
CA GLN A 39 -11.63 -7.28 24.19
C GLN A 39 -10.39 -7.98 24.77
N GLU A 40 -10.51 -8.46 26.01
CA GLU A 40 -9.43 -9.01 26.84
C GLU A 40 -8.84 -10.35 26.34
N PRO A 41 -7.59 -10.71 26.75
CA PRO A 41 -6.85 -11.83 26.19
C PRO A 41 -7.20 -13.18 26.84
N VAL A 42 -7.19 -14.23 26.00
CA VAL A 42 -7.31 -15.64 26.45
C VAL A 42 -5.92 -16.18 26.79
N ASN A 43 -5.82 -16.80 27.97
CA ASN A 43 -4.61 -17.34 28.57
C ASN A 43 -4.31 -18.75 28.02
N ILE A 44 -3.12 -18.96 27.42
CA ILE A 44 -2.65 -20.28 26.95
C ILE A 44 -1.41 -20.71 27.72
N GLN A 45 -1.48 -21.86 28.40
CA GLN A 45 -0.37 -22.48 29.12
C GLN A 45 0.53 -23.32 28.18
N ALA A 46 1.84 -23.24 28.41
CA ALA A 46 2.87 -23.96 27.66
C ALA A 46 3.08 -25.38 28.20
N THR A 47 3.18 -26.37 27.30
CA THR A 47 3.62 -27.73 27.60
C THR A 47 4.81 -28.12 26.71
N SER A 48 5.73 -28.92 27.29
CA SER A 48 7.07 -29.27 26.82
C SER A 48 7.16 -30.34 25.72
N VAL A 49 8.26 -30.33 24.94
CA VAL A 49 8.53 -30.96 23.64
C VAL A 49 9.36 -32.27 23.70
N PRO A 50 9.19 -33.24 22.77
CA PRO A 50 10.19 -34.22 22.41
C PRO A 50 10.58 -34.23 20.89
N SER A 51 11.86 -34.37 20.70
CA SER A 51 12.82 -34.94 19.72
C SER A 51 12.65 -35.01 18.19
N ILE A 52 13.75 -34.78 17.53
CA ILE A 52 14.17 -34.37 16.18
C ILE A 52 13.56 -35.10 14.95
N GLN A 53 13.16 -36.35 14.98
CA GLN A 53 12.55 -37.05 13.82
C GLN A 53 11.04 -36.73 13.64
N LEU A 54 10.36 -36.28 14.68
CA LEU A 54 9.02 -35.74 14.59
C LEU A 54 8.98 -34.37 13.92
N GLN A 55 10.11 -33.64 13.93
CA GLN A 55 10.15 -32.26 13.41
C GLN A 55 10.00 -32.14 11.89
N ALA A 56 10.62 -33.00 11.08
CA ALA A 56 10.54 -32.93 9.62
C ALA A 56 9.10 -33.18 9.12
N GLY A 57 8.45 -34.23 9.59
CA GLY A 57 7.06 -34.54 9.21
C GLY A 57 6.04 -33.53 9.75
N VAL A 58 6.35 -32.84 10.87
CA VAL A 58 5.51 -31.77 11.41
C VAL A 58 5.70 -30.48 10.60
N LEU A 59 6.93 -30.15 10.19
CA LEU A 59 7.24 -29.00 9.34
C LEU A 59 6.58 -29.14 7.96
N ASP A 60 6.66 -30.28 7.30
CA ASP A 60 5.99 -30.54 6.02
C ASP A 60 4.46 -30.42 6.14
N SER A 61 3.87 -30.88 7.24
CA SER A 61 2.43 -30.75 7.47
C SER A 61 2.00 -29.31 7.74
N GLN A 62 2.86 -28.51 8.36
CA GLN A 62 2.59 -27.10 8.66
C GLN A 62 2.72 -26.22 7.43
N GLU A 63 3.76 -26.40 6.62
CA GLU A 63 3.90 -25.71 5.32
C GLU A 63 2.73 -26.03 4.40
N GLN A 64 2.30 -27.30 4.33
CA GLN A 64 1.10 -27.68 3.58
C GLN A 64 -0.16 -27.00 4.12
N SER A 65 -0.28 -26.83 5.43
CA SER A 65 -1.40 -26.11 6.06
C SER A 65 -1.41 -24.61 5.71
N PHE A 66 -0.22 -23.96 5.68
CA PHE A 66 -0.10 -22.58 5.24
C PHE A 66 -0.50 -22.42 3.78
N LYS A 67 -0.01 -23.29 2.90
CA LYS A 67 -0.38 -23.29 1.49
C LYS A 67 -1.88 -23.49 1.28
N GLN A 68 -2.51 -24.41 1.97
CA GLN A 68 -3.97 -24.62 1.91
C GLN A 68 -4.74 -23.37 2.34
N SER A 69 -4.24 -22.65 3.33
CA SER A 69 -4.83 -21.39 3.81
C SER A 69 -4.68 -20.28 2.76
N ALA A 70 -3.53 -20.19 2.10
CA ALA A 70 -3.31 -19.27 0.98
C ALA A 70 -4.23 -19.60 -0.20
N ASP A 71 -4.37 -20.89 -0.55
CA ASP A 71 -5.22 -21.35 -1.65
C ASP A 71 -6.72 -21.06 -1.39
N LEU A 72 -7.15 -21.14 -0.14
CA LEU A 72 -8.50 -20.76 0.25
C LEU A 72 -8.78 -19.26 -0.04
N ILE A 73 -7.88 -18.36 0.41
CA ILE A 73 -8.01 -16.93 0.14
C ILE A 73 -7.91 -16.66 -1.36
N ARG A 74 -6.93 -17.29 -2.03
CA ARG A 74 -6.72 -17.15 -3.48
C ARG A 74 -7.98 -17.52 -4.27
N THR A 75 -8.60 -18.66 -3.96
CA THR A 75 -9.84 -19.10 -4.59
C THR A 75 -10.97 -18.09 -4.41
N THR A 76 -11.10 -17.51 -3.22
CA THR A 76 -12.11 -16.50 -2.90
C THR A 76 -11.93 -15.25 -3.77
N TYR A 77 -10.70 -14.71 -3.86
CA TYR A 77 -10.43 -13.51 -4.62
C TYR A 77 -10.45 -13.73 -6.13
N GLU A 78 -9.83 -14.80 -6.62
CA GLU A 78 -9.73 -15.04 -8.06
C GLU A 78 -11.08 -15.38 -8.70
N SER A 79 -12.01 -15.97 -7.98
CA SER A 79 -13.37 -16.19 -8.48
C SER A 79 -14.12 -14.89 -8.79
N GLN A 80 -13.70 -13.76 -8.25
CA GLN A 80 -14.34 -12.45 -8.38
C GLN A 80 -13.34 -11.32 -8.70
N LEU A 81 -12.14 -11.63 -9.13
CA LEU A 81 -11.04 -10.65 -9.33
C LEU A 81 -11.49 -9.46 -10.19
N TYR A 82 -12.15 -9.73 -11.31
CA TYR A 82 -12.58 -8.71 -12.27
C TYR A 82 -13.88 -7.97 -11.88
N THR A 83 -14.40 -8.24 -10.70
CA THR A 83 -15.48 -7.43 -10.09
C THR A 83 -14.94 -6.35 -9.16
N LEU A 84 -13.64 -6.40 -8.83
CA LEU A 84 -13.00 -5.41 -7.99
C LEU A 84 -12.81 -4.08 -8.74
N PRO A 85 -12.75 -2.94 -8.02
CA PRO A 85 -12.30 -1.69 -8.62
C PRO A 85 -10.91 -1.84 -9.25
N ALA A 86 -10.64 -1.20 -10.39
CA ALA A 86 -9.40 -1.35 -11.17
C ALA A 86 -8.11 -1.21 -10.34
N PHE A 87 -8.12 -0.35 -9.32
CA PHE A 87 -6.98 -0.23 -8.39
C PHE A 87 -6.75 -1.53 -7.58
N LYS A 88 -7.81 -2.11 -7.04
CA LYS A 88 -7.75 -3.33 -6.23
C LYS A 88 -7.44 -4.56 -7.08
N GLU A 89 -8.08 -4.64 -8.23
CA GLU A 89 -7.80 -5.66 -9.25
C GLU A 89 -6.32 -5.64 -9.64
N GLY A 90 -5.79 -4.48 -10.05
CA GLY A 90 -4.40 -4.33 -10.43
C GLY A 90 -3.41 -4.54 -9.29
N HIS A 91 -3.75 -4.10 -8.08
CA HIS A 91 -2.93 -4.30 -6.89
C HIS A 91 -2.77 -5.78 -6.53
N TYR A 92 -3.87 -6.55 -6.58
CA TYR A 92 -3.85 -8.01 -6.42
C TYR A 92 -3.08 -8.67 -7.57
N GLY A 93 -3.48 -8.38 -8.80
CA GLY A 93 -2.94 -9.04 -9.99
C GLY A 93 -1.43 -8.85 -10.16
N LEU A 94 -0.93 -7.63 -9.92
CA LEU A 94 0.51 -7.36 -10.02
C LEU A 94 1.32 -8.14 -8.97
N ARG A 95 0.85 -8.24 -7.72
CA ARG A 95 1.53 -9.01 -6.68
C ARG A 95 1.55 -10.49 -7.01
N MET A 96 0.41 -11.03 -7.42
CA MET A 96 0.32 -12.45 -7.81
C MET A 96 1.15 -12.73 -9.07
N TYR A 97 1.17 -11.82 -10.04
CA TYR A 97 2.02 -11.96 -11.21
C TYR A 97 3.51 -12.00 -10.81
N ARG A 98 3.96 -11.08 -9.96
CA ARG A 98 5.35 -11.06 -9.46
C ARG A 98 5.73 -12.30 -8.67
N GLN A 99 4.78 -12.94 -7.99
CA GLN A 99 5.03 -14.19 -7.27
C GLN A 99 5.11 -15.42 -8.19
N THR A 100 4.31 -15.46 -9.27
CA THR A 100 4.06 -16.70 -10.00
C THR A 100 4.42 -16.66 -11.48
N LEU A 101 4.56 -15.46 -12.06
CA LEU A 101 4.65 -15.21 -13.51
C LEU A 101 3.50 -15.81 -14.31
N ASP A 102 2.34 -16.06 -13.69
CA ASP A 102 1.18 -16.67 -14.33
C ASP A 102 0.42 -15.63 -15.19
N ASP A 103 0.35 -15.90 -16.50
CA ASP A 103 -0.33 -15.05 -17.48
C ASP A 103 -1.82 -14.80 -17.16
N LYS A 104 -2.45 -15.59 -16.30
CA LYS A 104 -3.85 -15.36 -15.89
C LYS A 104 -4.07 -13.99 -15.23
N TYR A 105 -3.03 -13.39 -14.65
CA TYR A 105 -3.10 -12.06 -14.03
C TYR A 105 -2.83 -10.90 -15.02
N SER A 106 -2.51 -11.19 -16.28
CA SER A 106 -2.12 -10.17 -17.27
C SER A 106 -3.18 -9.08 -17.46
N ALA A 107 -4.47 -9.46 -17.47
CA ALA A 107 -5.56 -8.49 -17.62
C ALA A 107 -5.66 -7.54 -16.41
N ALA A 108 -5.44 -8.05 -15.19
CA ALA A 108 -5.42 -7.23 -13.99
C ALA A 108 -4.21 -6.28 -13.95
N VAL A 109 -3.03 -6.74 -14.38
CA VAL A 109 -1.84 -5.89 -14.54
C VAL A 109 -2.09 -4.80 -15.58
N TRP A 110 -2.71 -5.16 -16.71
CA TRP A 110 -3.07 -4.19 -17.74
C TRP A 110 -4.06 -3.14 -17.22
N SER A 111 -5.02 -3.54 -16.40
CA SER A 111 -5.98 -2.63 -15.73
C SER A 111 -5.26 -1.61 -14.84
N ASP A 112 -4.25 -2.03 -14.06
CA ASP A 112 -3.40 -1.11 -13.28
C ASP A 112 -2.65 -0.13 -14.18
N MET A 113 -2.03 -0.63 -15.24
CA MET A 113 -1.31 0.21 -16.20
C MET A 113 -2.23 1.25 -16.87
N ALA A 114 -3.45 0.87 -17.25
CA ALA A 114 -4.43 1.79 -17.84
C ALA A 114 -4.85 2.88 -16.84
N ARG A 115 -5.02 2.52 -15.57
CA ARG A 115 -5.29 3.46 -14.47
C ARG A 115 -4.14 4.44 -14.28
N VAL A 116 -2.89 3.96 -14.27
CA VAL A 116 -1.68 4.80 -14.16
C VAL A 116 -1.58 5.76 -15.33
N ALA A 117 -1.78 5.28 -16.56
CA ALA A 117 -1.79 6.11 -17.78
C ALA A 117 -2.82 7.24 -17.71
N SER A 118 -4.05 6.91 -17.30
CA SER A 118 -5.13 7.88 -17.11
C SER A 118 -4.78 8.94 -16.05
N LYS A 119 -4.20 8.49 -14.91
CA LYS A 119 -3.77 9.39 -13.84
C LYS A 119 -2.69 10.36 -14.32
N LEU A 120 -1.62 9.86 -14.93
CA LEU A 120 -0.52 10.68 -15.45
C LEU A 120 -1.00 11.65 -16.54
N SER A 121 -1.89 11.19 -17.44
CA SER A 121 -2.49 12.05 -18.45
C SER A 121 -3.27 13.21 -17.85
N ARG A 122 -4.10 12.96 -16.81
CA ARG A 122 -4.80 14.03 -16.09
C ARG A 122 -3.82 14.99 -15.43
N LEU A 123 -2.87 14.50 -14.65
CA LEU A 123 -1.90 15.33 -13.95
C LEU A 123 -1.09 16.20 -14.93
N SER A 124 -0.70 15.64 -16.09
CA SER A 124 0.01 16.36 -17.13
C SER A 124 -0.86 17.41 -17.85
N ASN A 125 -2.15 17.14 -18.03
CA ASN A 125 -3.06 18.07 -18.75
C ASN A 125 -3.61 19.15 -17.84
N ASP A 126 -3.92 18.82 -16.59
CA ASP A 126 -4.63 19.73 -15.67
C ASP A 126 -3.69 20.67 -14.90
N VAL A 127 -2.39 20.36 -14.89
CA VAL A 127 -1.41 21.13 -14.11
C VAL A 127 -0.30 21.69 -15.00
N HIS A 128 -0.16 23.01 -14.97
CA HIS A 128 0.84 23.78 -15.72
C HIS A 128 1.64 24.73 -14.83
N THR A 129 1.10 25.13 -13.69
CA THR A 129 1.74 26.10 -12.78
C THR A 129 1.77 25.58 -11.34
N MET A 130 2.61 26.22 -10.50
CA MET A 130 2.71 25.92 -9.08
C MET A 130 1.39 26.15 -8.34
N GLU A 131 0.66 27.21 -8.71
CA GLU A 131 -0.63 27.55 -8.12
C GLU A 131 -1.67 26.47 -8.39
N GLN A 132 -1.61 25.85 -9.57
CA GLN A 132 -2.51 24.73 -9.90
C GLN A 132 -2.18 23.47 -9.09
N ILE A 133 -0.90 23.21 -8.78
CA ILE A 133 -0.48 22.13 -7.88
C ILE A 133 -1.07 22.37 -6.49
N VAL A 134 -0.91 23.57 -5.94
CA VAL A 134 -1.48 23.94 -4.64
C VAL A 134 -2.98 23.79 -4.64
N LEU A 135 -3.69 24.33 -5.65
CA LEU A 135 -5.14 24.25 -5.75
C LEU A 135 -5.66 22.80 -5.83
N TYR A 136 -4.95 21.93 -6.57
CA TYR A 136 -5.26 20.51 -6.63
C TYR A 136 -5.14 19.88 -5.24
N SER A 137 -4.03 20.16 -4.56
CA SER A 137 -3.69 19.59 -3.27
C SER A 137 -4.58 20.09 -2.14
N GLU A 138 -4.98 21.37 -2.15
CA GLU A 138 -5.93 21.93 -1.17
C GLU A 138 -7.28 21.21 -1.21
N LYS A 139 -7.79 20.86 -2.39
CA LYS A 139 -9.00 20.05 -2.53
C LYS A 139 -8.84 18.65 -1.90
N ARG A 140 -7.64 18.10 -1.96
CA ARG A 140 -7.31 16.81 -1.34
C ARG A 140 -7.18 16.95 0.18
N VAL A 141 -6.50 17.97 0.67
CA VAL A 141 -6.40 18.28 2.10
C VAL A 141 -7.79 18.48 2.71
N ALA A 142 -8.67 19.14 1.99
CA ALA A 142 -10.05 19.34 2.45
C ALA A 142 -10.84 18.05 2.71
N SER A 143 -10.46 16.93 2.08
CA SER A 143 -11.09 15.64 2.32
C SER A 143 -10.82 15.06 3.72
N TYR A 144 -9.79 15.55 4.42
CA TYR A 144 -9.50 15.16 5.81
C TYR A 144 -10.22 16.04 6.86
N VAL A 145 -10.92 17.09 6.43
CA VAL A 145 -11.65 17.98 7.34
C VAL A 145 -12.89 17.26 7.87
N GLY A 146 -13.00 17.20 9.17
CA GLY A 146 -14.12 16.54 9.84
C GLY A 146 -13.85 15.09 10.24
N ASP A 147 -12.77 14.49 9.77
CA ASP A 147 -12.31 13.21 10.28
C ASP A 147 -11.84 13.36 11.74
N SER A 148 -12.18 12.38 12.57
CA SER A 148 -11.85 12.39 14.01
C SER A 148 -10.79 11.36 14.38
N ASP A 149 -10.39 10.49 13.45
CA ASP A 149 -9.34 9.52 13.73
C ASP A 149 -7.96 10.20 13.80
N GLU A 150 -7.09 9.64 14.65
CA GLU A 150 -5.78 10.23 14.96
C GLU A 150 -4.92 10.45 13.70
N ARG A 151 -4.97 9.52 12.74
CA ARG A 151 -4.17 9.58 11.51
C ARG A 151 -4.63 10.71 10.60
N SER A 152 -5.93 10.81 10.32
CA SER A 152 -6.51 11.85 9.48
C SER A 152 -6.29 13.24 10.07
N VAL A 153 -6.48 13.38 11.38
CA VAL A 153 -6.21 14.64 12.10
C VAL A 153 -4.73 15.04 11.96
N ARG A 154 -3.81 14.11 12.14
CA ARG A 154 -2.37 14.37 12.02
C ARG A 154 -2.00 14.75 10.59
N ARG A 155 -2.50 14.00 9.59
CA ARG A 155 -2.29 14.29 8.17
C ARG A 155 -2.81 15.66 7.79
N TYR A 156 -4.03 16.00 8.19
CA TYR A 156 -4.58 17.33 7.96
C TYR A 156 -3.70 18.43 8.56
N ASN A 157 -3.33 18.29 9.83
CA ASN A 157 -2.59 19.32 10.55
C ASN A 157 -1.24 19.66 9.94
N ILE A 158 -0.50 18.66 9.44
CA ILE A 158 0.81 18.91 8.82
C ILE A 158 0.66 19.28 7.34
N THR A 159 -0.19 18.56 6.60
CA THR A 159 -0.24 18.70 5.15
C THR A 159 -0.91 20.01 4.70
N LYS A 160 -1.78 20.61 5.53
CA LYS A 160 -2.35 21.95 5.23
C LYS A 160 -1.30 23.05 5.09
N HIS A 161 -0.09 22.84 5.63
CA HIS A 161 1.04 23.77 5.53
C HIS A 161 2.01 23.44 4.39
N MET A 162 1.83 22.26 3.78
CA MET A 162 2.60 21.74 2.64
C MET A 162 1.66 21.02 1.67
N PRO A 163 0.60 21.70 1.18
CA PRO A 163 -0.47 21.03 0.44
C PRO A 163 0.02 20.39 -0.86
N GLU A 164 1.04 20.95 -1.50
CA GLU A 164 1.66 20.43 -2.72
C GLU A 164 2.15 18.98 -2.58
N TYR A 165 2.44 18.53 -1.36
CA TYR A 165 2.87 17.16 -1.07
C TYR A 165 1.88 16.10 -1.59
N LEU A 166 0.57 16.38 -1.53
CA LEU A 166 -0.44 15.42 -2.01
C LEU A 166 -0.40 15.24 -3.52
N TYR A 167 -0.11 16.30 -4.27
CA TYR A 167 0.09 16.19 -5.71
C TYR A 167 1.41 15.49 -6.02
N LEU A 168 2.51 15.96 -5.46
CA LEU A 168 3.86 15.54 -5.79
C LEU A 168 4.15 14.11 -5.32
N GLY A 169 4.06 13.89 -4.02
CA GLY A 169 4.47 12.63 -3.40
C GLY A 169 3.41 11.54 -3.52
N VAL A 170 2.15 11.87 -3.28
CA VAL A 170 1.10 10.85 -3.21
C VAL A 170 0.54 10.50 -4.59
N ASP A 171 0.32 11.47 -5.45
CA ASP A 171 -0.35 11.23 -6.72
C ASP A 171 0.60 11.11 -7.92
N LEU A 172 1.55 12.03 -8.09
CA LEU A 172 2.43 12.06 -9.26
C LEU A 172 3.54 11.01 -9.17
N LEU A 173 4.37 11.11 -8.15
CA LEU A 173 5.58 10.30 -8.01
C LEU A 173 5.30 8.80 -8.04
N GLY A 174 4.30 8.33 -7.28
CA GLY A 174 3.92 6.93 -7.29
C GLY A 174 3.36 6.43 -8.62
N SER A 175 2.72 7.33 -9.41
CA SER A 175 2.26 6.95 -10.75
C SER A 175 3.40 6.88 -11.77
N MET A 176 4.40 7.78 -11.65
CA MET A 176 5.59 7.75 -12.51
C MET A 176 6.45 6.52 -12.21
N ALA A 177 6.70 6.24 -10.93
CA ALA A 177 7.46 5.05 -10.52
C ALA A 177 6.78 3.76 -11.00
N ARG A 178 5.46 3.65 -10.88
CA ARG A 178 4.71 2.49 -11.36
C ARG A 178 4.81 2.31 -12.88
N ALA A 179 4.76 3.38 -13.67
CA ALA A 179 4.98 3.29 -15.11
C ALA A 179 6.42 2.83 -15.41
N ASN A 180 7.39 3.37 -14.68
CA ASN A 180 8.80 3.02 -14.83
C ASN A 180 9.08 1.54 -14.49
N GLU A 181 8.44 0.98 -13.45
CA GLU A 181 8.50 -0.46 -13.12
C GLU A 181 8.08 -1.35 -14.31
N TYR A 182 7.20 -0.86 -15.18
CA TYR A 182 6.78 -1.56 -16.39
C TYR A 182 7.71 -1.31 -17.59
N GLY A 183 8.79 -0.57 -17.44
CA GLY A 183 9.63 -0.12 -18.56
C GLY A 183 8.94 0.94 -19.42
N LEU A 184 7.98 1.67 -18.87
CA LEU A 184 7.18 2.68 -19.54
C LEU A 184 7.30 4.05 -18.88
N GLU A 185 7.04 5.10 -19.66
CA GLU A 185 6.91 6.46 -19.15
C GLU A 185 5.72 7.18 -19.79
N HIS A 186 5.30 8.29 -19.23
CA HIS A 186 4.27 9.10 -19.87
C HIS A 186 4.86 9.92 -21.01
N LYS A 187 4.16 10.08 -22.13
CA LYS A 187 4.60 10.89 -23.30
C LYS A 187 5.00 12.33 -22.95
N ASN A 188 4.55 12.85 -21.80
CA ASN A 188 4.94 14.15 -21.27
C ASN A 188 5.84 14.01 -20.03
N ASP A 189 6.65 12.94 -19.95
CA ASP A 189 7.48 12.62 -18.81
C ASP A 189 8.46 13.76 -18.47
N VAL A 190 9.06 14.38 -19.47
CA VAL A 190 9.95 15.55 -19.32
C VAL A 190 9.26 16.65 -18.50
N LYS A 191 8.02 17.01 -18.85
CA LYS A 191 7.24 18.01 -18.10
C LYS A 191 7.00 17.58 -16.64
N LEU A 192 6.67 16.31 -16.42
CA LEU A 192 6.38 15.78 -15.09
C LEU A 192 7.63 15.76 -14.21
N ARG A 193 8.79 15.39 -14.76
CA ARG A 193 10.09 15.47 -14.08
C ARG A 193 10.49 16.91 -13.76
N GLU A 194 10.29 17.86 -14.68
CA GLU A 194 10.51 19.27 -14.41
C GLU A 194 9.68 19.78 -13.23
N ILE A 195 8.44 19.31 -13.08
CA ILE A 195 7.61 19.65 -11.91
C ILE A 195 8.25 19.10 -10.64
N ILE A 196 8.66 17.82 -10.60
CA ILE A 196 9.30 17.20 -9.44
C ILE A 196 10.57 17.97 -9.05
N ARG A 197 11.44 18.31 -10.02
CA ARG A 197 12.72 19.00 -9.80
C ARG A 197 12.60 20.42 -9.24
N ARG A 198 11.41 21.03 -9.32
CA ARG A 198 11.14 22.36 -8.70
C ARG A 198 10.98 22.29 -7.19
N TYR A 199 10.85 21.10 -6.62
CA TYR A 199 10.64 20.89 -5.19
C TYR A 199 11.80 20.10 -4.60
N ASP A 200 12.31 20.58 -3.48
CA ASP A 200 13.26 19.85 -2.66
C ASP A 200 12.50 18.90 -1.72
N PHE A 201 12.63 17.60 -1.96
CA PHE A 201 11.97 16.55 -1.15
C PHE A 201 12.59 16.40 0.24
N SER A 202 13.83 16.87 0.47
CA SER A 202 14.43 16.93 1.81
C SER A 202 13.52 17.65 2.80
N ARG A 203 12.77 18.66 2.34
CA ARG A 203 11.79 19.41 3.14
C ARG A 203 10.73 18.53 3.80
N TYR A 204 10.29 17.47 3.10
CA TYR A 204 9.26 16.56 3.61
C TYR A 204 9.87 15.46 4.49
N VAL A 205 10.97 14.89 4.05
CA VAL A 205 11.58 13.72 4.69
C VAL A 205 12.37 14.05 5.95
N THR A 206 12.86 15.27 6.10
CA THR A 206 13.55 15.75 7.32
C THR A 206 12.61 16.33 8.37
N ASN A 207 11.30 16.33 8.12
CA ASN A 207 10.30 16.82 9.06
C ASN A 207 9.69 15.67 9.85
N GLU A 208 9.97 15.59 11.15
CA GLU A 208 9.47 14.52 12.03
C GLU A 208 7.94 14.41 12.06
N ASP A 209 7.21 15.54 11.98
CA ASP A 209 5.75 15.51 11.96
C ASP A 209 5.21 14.96 10.64
N MET A 210 5.89 15.22 9.52
CA MET A 210 5.61 14.56 8.25
C MET A 210 5.85 13.06 8.33
N VAL A 211 6.96 12.63 8.93
CA VAL A 211 7.25 11.20 9.15
C VAL A 211 6.17 10.57 10.02
N LYS A 212 5.75 11.21 11.12
CA LYS A 212 4.68 10.72 12.00
C LYS A 212 3.31 10.67 11.33
N ALA A 213 3.08 11.45 10.27
CA ALA A 213 1.82 11.46 9.51
C ALA A 213 1.84 10.49 8.30
N TRP A 214 2.99 10.34 7.65
CA TRP A 214 3.12 9.74 6.33
C TRP A 214 4.26 8.71 6.21
N ALA A 215 4.65 8.04 7.31
CA ALA A 215 5.83 7.17 7.39
C ALA A 215 6.01 6.25 6.17
N ALA A 216 5.03 5.39 5.89
CA ALA A 216 5.10 4.43 4.80
C ALA A 216 5.08 5.11 3.41
N GLN A 217 4.29 6.19 3.25
CA GLN A 217 4.24 6.94 2.00
C GLN A 217 5.58 7.64 1.71
N LEU A 218 6.19 8.25 2.73
CA LEU A 218 7.52 8.87 2.60
C LEU A 218 8.60 7.81 2.30
N ALA A 219 8.56 6.66 3.01
CA ALA A 219 9.44 5.54 2.69
C ALA A 219 9.37 5.16 1.20
N ASN A 220 8.17 4.96 0.66
CA ASN A 220 8.00 4.67 -0.76
C ASN A 220 8.56 5.78 -1.65
N GLN A 221 8.27 7.03 -1.32
CA GLN A 221 8.62 8.17 -2.16
C GLN A 221 10.14 8.37 -2.29
N VAL A 222 10.90 8.15 -1.23
CA VAL A 222 12.37 8.28 -1.30
C VAL A 222 12.98 7.22 -2.21
N TYR A 223 12.46 6.00 -2.20
CA TYR A 223 12.90 4.95 -3.13
C TYR A 223 12.41 5.19 -4.56
N TRP A 224 11.19 5.72 -4.77
CA TRP A 224 10.72 6.09 -6.09
C TRP A 224 11.52 7.25 -6.71
N LEU A 225 11.94 8.22 -5.91
CA LEU A 225 12.83 9.29 -6.38
C LEU A 225 14.18 8.72 -6.84
N ARG A 226 14.77 7.81 -6.05
CA ARG A 226 16.00 7.08 -6.40
C ARG A 226 15.81 6.26 -7.68
N GLN A 227 14.75 5.44 -7.77
CA GLN A 227 14.39 4.64 -8.94
C GLN A 227 14.26 5.48 -10.22
N LEU A 228 13.65 6.65 -10.12
CA LEU A 228 13.46 7.57 -11.25
C LEU A 228 14.73 8.38 -11.59
N GLY A 229 15.82 8.26 -10.82
CA GLY A 229 17.05 9.03 -11.03
C GLY A 229 16.88 10.53 -10.75
N GLU A 230 15.97 10.91 -9.85
CA GLU A 230 15.69 12.31 -9.51
C GLU A 230 16.49 12.75 -8.27
N GLN A 231 15.94 12.61 -7.08
CA GLN A 231 16.61 12.98 -5.83
C GLN A 231 16.90 11.72 -5.01
N ASP A 232 18.03 11.63 -4.36
CA ASP A 232 18.34 10.58 -3.40
C ASP A 232 18.35 11.16 -1.99
N VAL A 233 17.29 10.94 -1.27
CA VAL A 233 17.05 11.46 0.10
C VAL A 233 16.67 10.31 1.05
N VAL A 234 17.10 9.08 0.73
CA VAL A 234 16.82 7.89 1.54
C VAL A 234 17.47 7.99 2.91
N ASP A 235 18.74 8.38 2.98
CA ASP A 235 19.48 8.44 4.24
C ASP A 235 18.89 9.51 5.17
N GLU A 236 18.55 10.69 4.64
CA GLU A 236 17.90 11.75 5.41
C GLU A 236 16.53 11.30 5.96
N PHE A 237 15.77 10.54 5.17
CA PHE A 237 14.51 9.96 5.63
C PHE A 237 14.75 8.97 6.76
N VAL A 238 15.67 8.02 6.61
CA VAL A 238 15.97 6.98 7.62
C VAL A 238 16.44 7.61 8.93
N ASP A 239 17.31 8.60 8.86
CA ASP A 239 17.79 9.32 10.04
C ASP A 239 16.66 10.06 10.75
N THR A 240 15.79 10.73 10.00
CA THR A 240 14.63 11.43 10.57
C THR A 240 13.61 10.44 11.13
N PHE A 241 13.40 9.30 10.47
CA PHE A 241 12.51 8.25 10.94
C PHE A 241 12.95 7.72 12.31
N LYS A 242 14.25 7.42 12.49
CA LYS A 242 14.81 6.96 13.76
C LYS A 242 14.65 8.01 14.87
N LYS A 243 14.78 9.30 14.55
CA LYS A 243 14.53 10.41 15.48
C LYS A 243 13.06 10.54 15.85
N ALA A 244 12.16 10.40 14.87
CA ALA A 244 10.71 10.51 15.07
C ALA A 244 10.14 9.34 15.89
N TYR A 245 10.75 8.15 15.77
CA TYR A 245 10.31 6.91 16.41
C TYR A 245 11.45 6.19 17.17
N PRO A 246 12.04 6.81 18.20
CA PRO A 246 13.03 6.12 19.03
C PRO A 246 12.39 4.94 19.78
N ASP A 247 13.09 3.80 19.83
CA ASP A 247 12.58 2.53 20.36
C ASP A 247 12.15 2.63 21.84
N ASP A 248 12.86 3.41 22.63
CA ASP A 248 12.56 3.65 24.05
C ASP A 248 11.17 4.31 24.29
N ASN A 249 10.59 4.88 23.24
CA ASN A 249 9.29 5.52 23.30
C ASN A 249 8.11 4.64 22.88
N ASP A 250 8.32 3.41 22.44
CA ASP A 250 7.29 2.53 21.89
C ASP A 250 6.10 2.32 22.83
N LYS A 251 6.37 2.21 24.14
CA LYS A 251 5.32 2.08 25.17
C LYS A 251 4.43 3.31 25.31
N LYS A 252 4.89 4.48 24.84
CA LYS A 252 4.14 5.75 24.89
C LYS A 252 3.37 6.03 23.61
N LEU A 253 3.67 5.31 22.52
CA LEU A 253 2.97 5.47 21.26
C LEU A 253 1.54 4.95 21.38
N SER A 254 0.58 5.66 20.78
CA SER A 254 -0.76 5.12 20.53
C SER A 254 -0.67 3.88 19.64
N SER A 255 -1.72 3.06 19.59
CA SER A 255 -1.77 1.92 18.67
C SER A 255 -1.61 2.36 17.21
N GLN A 256 -2.18 3.51 16.84
CA GLN A 256 -2.06 4.09 15.52
C GLN A 256 -0.61 4.50 15.21
N GLN A 257 0.08 5.20 16.13
CA GLN A 257 1.47 5.61 15.92
C GLN A 257 2.44 4.43 15.96
N TYR A 258 2.21 3.44 16.81
CA TYR A 258 3.00 2.21 16.80
C TYR A 258 2.86 1.46 15.48
N GLY A 259 1.62 1.26 15.02
CA GLY A 259 1.36 0.67 13.70
C GLY A 259 2.02 1.47 12.56
N ASN A 260 1.99 2.82 12.63
CA ASN A 260 2.64 3.68 11.64
C ASN A 260 4.17 3.54 11.64
N LYS A 261 4.81 3.35 12.81
CA LYS A 261 6.23 3.02 12.93
C LYS A 261 6.55 1.72 12.20
N ILE A 262 5.85 0.62 12.54
CA ILE A 262 6.09 -0.70 11.93
C ILE A 262 5.86 -0.63 10.41
N TYR A 263 4.76 0.00 10.00
CA TYR A 263 4.41 0.18 8.59
C TYR A 263 5.43 1.01 7.80
N GLY A 264 6.04 2.02 8.45
CA GLY A 264 7.16 2.77 7.86
C GLY A 264 8.40 1.90 7.64
N MET A 265 8.74 1.05 8.62
CA MET A 265 9.86 0.12 8.55
C MET A 265 9.67 -0.92 7.43
N THR A 266 8.48 -1.54 7.32
CA THR A 266 8.19 -2.50 6.25
C THR A 266 8.30 -1.85 4.87
N HIS A 267 7.85 -0.60 4.73
CA HIS A 267 7.91 0.12 3.46
C HIS A 267 9.31 0.61 3.08
N VAL A 268 10.26 0.75 4.01
CA VAL A 268 11.69 0.91 3.68
C VAL A 268 12.18 -0.33 2.92
N ILE A 269 11.84 -1.53 3.40
CA ILE A 269 12.23 -2.80 2.75
C ILE A 269 11.51 -2.98 1.41
N PHE A 270 10.21 -2.71 1.35
CA PHE A 270 9.44 -2.83 0.11
C PHE A 270 9.87 -1.83 -0.97
N GLY A 271 10.20 -0.60 -0.56
CA GLY A 271 10.76 0.40 -1.47
C GLY A 271 12.11 -0.04 -2.04
N ASN A 272 13.01 -0.54 -1.18
CA ASN A 272 14.31 -1.06 -1.60
C ASN A 272 14.20 -2.29 -2.53
N SER A 273 13.20 -3.15 -2.31
CA SER A 273 12.93 -4.31 -3.17
C SER A 273 12.21 -3.97 -4.49
N GLU A 274 11.92 -2.69 -4.75
CA GLU A 274 11.03 -2.26 -5.83
C GLU A 274 9.71 -3.04 -5.83
N TYR A 275 9.14 -3.20 -4.63
CA TYR A 275 7.90 -3.95 -4.43
C TYR A 275 7.94 -5.40 -4.93
N TYR A 276 8.84 -6.18 -4.32
CA TYR A 276 8.99 -7.64 -4.52
C TYR A 276 9.68 -8.03 -5.84
N GLN A 277 10.42 -7.12 -6.48
CA GLN A 277 11.17 -7.41 -7.69
C GLN A 277 12.59 -7.87 -7.40
N HIS A 278 13.18 -7.38 -6.32
CA HIS A 278 14.56 -7.69 -5.93
C HIS A 278 14.64 -8.21 -4.51
N GLN A 279 15.62 -9.06 -4.26
CA GLN A 279 16.00 -9.48 -2.92
C GLN A 279 16.69 -8.31 -2.20
N VAL A 280 16.45 -8.18 -0.90
CA VAL A 280 16.98 -7.11 -0.06
C VAL A 280 18.10 -7.64 0.83
N SER A 281 19.13 -6.85 1.06
CA SER A 281 20.21 -7.22 2.00
C SER A 281 19.77 -6.99 3.44
N GLU A 282 19.77 -8.04 4.26
CA GLU A 282 19.58 -7.91 5.71
C GLU A 282 20.57 -6.91 6.32
N GLN A 283 21.84 -6.97 5.91
CA GLN A 283 22.91 -6.14 6.46
C GLN A 283 22.66 -4.65 6.25
N GLU A 284 22.13 -4.24 5.10
CA GLU A 284 21.80 -2.83 4.82
C GLU A 284 20.68 -2.30 5.73
N HIS A 285 19.78 -3.18 6.13
CA HIS A 285 18.63 -2.83 6.94
C HIS A 285 18.61 -3.52 8.31
N GLN A 286 19.81 -3.90 8.83
CA GLN A 286 19.97 -4.65 10.06
C GLN A 286 19.13 -4.11 11.23
N TRP A 287 19.06 -2.76 11.37
CA TRP A 287 18.28 -2.11 12.41
C TRP A 287 16.77 -2.42 12.37
N ILE A 288 16.21 -2.70 11.19
CA ILE A 288 14.79 -3.10 11.02
C ILE A 288 14.62 -4.56 11.44
N TYR A 289 15.47 -5.44 10.94
CA TYR A 289 15.39 -6.89 11.25
C TYR A 289 15.62 -7.17 12.72
N ASP A 290 16.61 -6.52 13.35
CA ASP A 290 16.88 -6.64 14.78
C ASP A 290 15.68 -6.14 15.61
N TYR A 291 15.11 -5.00 15.23
CA TYR A 291 13.92 -4.47 15.89
C TYR A 291 12.75 -5.45 15.80
N PHE A 292 12.48 -6.02 14.62
CA PHE A 292 11.38 -6.96 14.44
C PHE A 292 11.59 -8.25 15.24
N ARG A 293 12.78 -8.81 15.25
CA ARG A 293 13.11 -10.01 16.05
C ARG A 293 12.87 -9.79 17.55
N VAL A 294 13.33 -8.66 18.07
CA VAL A 294 13.18 -8.32 19.50
C VAL A 294 11.74 -8.05 19.86
N ASN A 295 10.95 -7.44 18.96
CA ASN A 295 9.62 -6.91 19.27
C ASN A 295 8.47 -7.72 18.65
N ILE A 296 8.72 -8.87 18.04
CA ILE A 296 7.70 -9.62 17.29
C ILE A 296 6.44 -9.89 18.12
N ASP A 297 6.56 -10.30 19.36
CA ASP A 297 5.40 -10.61 20.19
C ASP A 297 4.55 -9.34 20.51
N THR A 298 5.20 -8.19 20.65
CA THR A 298 4.52 -6.90 20.77
C THR A 298 3.85 -6.46 19.47
N ILE A 299 4.51 -6.73 18.33
CA ILE A 299 3.95 -6.44 17.00
C ILE A 299 2.69 -7.27 16.77
N LEU A 300 2.73 -8.57 17.04
CA LEU A 300 1.58 -9.46 16.90
C LEU A 300 0.39 -9.03 17.78
N LEU A 301 0.66 -8.43 18.94
CA LEU A 301 -0.39 -7.95 19.85
C LEU A 301 -0.98 -6.60 19.44
N ARG A 302 -0.18 -5.71 18.83
CA ARG A 302 -0.55 -4.30 18.62
C ARG A 302 -0.80 -3.92 17.17
N ALA A 303 -0.23 -4.64 16.23
CA ALA A 303 -0.37 -4.35 14.80
C ALA A 303 -1.61 -5.03 14.20
N LYS A 304 -2.02 -4.58 13.02
CA LYS A 304 -3.09 -5.17 12.23
C LYS A 304 -2.54 -6.27 11.34
N GLU A 305 -3.42 -7.14 10.86
CA GLU A 305 -3.06 -8.32 10.08
C GLU A 305 -2.27 -7.98 8.81
N ASP A 306 -2.60 -6.88 8.12
CA ASP A 306 -1.83 -6.40 6.98
C ASP A 306 -0.38 -6.04 7.36
N VAL A 307 -0.18 -5.32 8.45
CA VAL A 307 1.15 -4.96 8.95
C VAL A 307 1.91 -6.18 9.47
N ILE A 308 1.24 -7.13 10.13
CA ILE A 308 1.84 -8.40 10.56
C ILE A 308 2.33 -9.20 9.34
N ALA A 309 1.50 -9.29 8.30
CA ALA A 309 1.88 -9.97 7.06
C ALA A 309 3.09 -9.29 6.40
N GLU A 310 3.12 -7.96 6.38
CA GLU A 310 4.25 -7.19 5.85
C GLU A 310 5.56 -7.45 6.61
N VAL A 311 5.51 -7.54 7.94
CA VAL A 311 6.70 -7.89 8.74
C VAL A 311 7.26 -9.25 8.32
N GLY A 312 6.44 -10.28 8.18
CA GLY A 312 6.89 -11.58 7.69
C GLY A 312 7.47 -11.52 6.27
N LEU A 313 6.82 -10.76 5.38
CA LEU A 313 7.28 -10.58 4.01
C LEU A 313 8.63 -9.87 3.91
N THR A 314 8.99 -8.97 4.85
CA THR A 314 10.33 -8.36 4.85
C THR A 314 11.42 -9.40 5.03
N PHE A 315 11.21 -10.41 5.87
CA PHE A 315 12.17 -11.52 6.07
C PHE A 315 12.25 -12.41 4.84
N LEU A 316 11.14 -12.72 4.20
CA LEU A 316 11.12 -13.49 2.94
C LEU A 316 11.87 -12.76 1.82
N LEU A 317 11.74 -11.45 1.73
CA LEU A 317 12.49 -10.60 0.79
C LEU A 317 14.00 -10.61 1.04
N ALA A 318 14.43 -10.88 2.27
CA ALA A 318 15.84 -11.01 2.60
C ALA A 318 16.36 -12.46 2.48
N GLY A 319 15.52 -13.43 2.07
CA GLY A 319 15.89 -14.85 2.00
C GLY A 319 16.01 -15.49 3.38
N LEU A 320 15.28 -15.00 4.36
CA LEU A 320 15.32 -15.43 5.77
C LEU A 320 14.09 -16.28 6.13
N GLU A 321 13.72 -17.24 5.27
CA GLU A 321 12.50 -18.06 5.40
C GLU A 321 12.47 -18.85 6.73
N SER A 322 13.64 -19.23 7.25
CA SER A 322 13.77 -20.00 8.48
C SER A 322 13.80 -19.14 9.76
N ASP A 323 13.70 -17.82 9.65
CA ASP A 323 13.68 -16.94 10.82
C ASP A 323 12.38 -17.14 11.62
N PRO A 324 12.44 -17.25 12.97
CA PRO A 324 11.26 -17.42 13.80
C PRO A 324 10.16 -16.34 13.62
N VAL A 325 10.52 -15.15 13.12
CA VAL A 325 9.56 -14.10 12.79
C VAL A 325 8.62 -14.55 11.69
N VAL A 326 9.12 -15.25 10.67
CA VAL A 326 8.30 -15.75 9.55
C VAL A 326 7.26 -16.75 10.05
N GLU A 327 7.66 -17.74 10.86
CA GLU A 327 6.72 -18.72 11.42
C GLU A 327 5.66 -18.04 12.29
N LYS A 328 6.08 -17.17 13.21
CA LYS A 328 5.15 -16.44 14.10
C LYS A 328 4.12 -15.61 13.33
N THR A 329 4.56 -14.89 12.29
CA THR A 329 3.66 -14.08 11.45
C THR A 329 2.73 -14.95 10.62
N ARG A 330 3.20 -16.05 10.03
CA ARG A 330 2.37 -17.03 9.31
C ARG A 330 1.28 -17.63 10.19
N LEU A 331 1.62 -18.04 11.41
CA LEU A 331 0.64 -18.58 12.37
C LEU A 331 -0.43 -17.53 12.75
N ALA A 332 -0.02 -16.30 13.01
CA ALA A 332 -0.94 -15.21 13.36
C ALA A 332 -1.90 -14.91 12.18
N ILE A 333 -1.38 -14.82 10.95
CA ILE A 333 -2.19 -14.58 9.76
C ILE A 333 -3.12 -15.76 9.47
N GLN A 334 -2.65 -16.99 9.58
CA GLN A 334 -3.50 -18.18 9.42
C GLN A 334 -4.67 -18.20 10.42
N ALA A 335 -4.41 -17.82 11.67
CA ALA A 335 -5.43 -17.76 12.72
C ALA A 335 -6.49 -16.67 12.46
N SER A 336 -6.18 -15.64 11.68
CA SER A 336 -7.09 -14.52 11.35
C SER A 336 -8.07 -14.85 10.22
N ILE A 337 -7.90 -15.99 9.53
CA ILE A 337 -8.73 -16.36 8.38
C ILE A 337 -10.07 -16.92 8.84
N ASP A 338 -11.18 -16.31 8.41
CA ASP A 338 -12.50 -16.94 8.48
C ASP A 338 -12.59 -18.04 7.42
N LYS A 339 -12.56 -19.29 7.86
CA LYS A 339 -12.58 -20.47 6.98
C LYS A 339 -13.89 -20.62 6.20
N THR A 340 -15.00 -20.07 6.71
CA THR A 340 -16.31 -20.13 6.04
C THR A 340 -16.39 -19.12 4.90
N LYS A 341 -15.79 -17.92 5.11
CA LYS A 341 -15.75 -16.86 4.12
C LYS A 341 -14.53 -16.95 3.20
N GLY A 342 -13.51 -17.74 3.58
CA GLY A 342 -12.28 -17.92 2.83
C GLY A 342 -11.43 -16.68 2.75
N MET A 343 -11.47 -15.81 3.75
CA MET A 343 -10.70 -14.57 3.76
C MET A 343 -10.53 -14.00 5.18
N ILE A 344 -9.57 -13.10 5.35
CA ILE A 344 -9.45 -12.26 6.53
C ILE A 344 -10.41 -11.07 6.37
N PRO A 345 -11.29 -10.79 7.34
CA PRO A 345 -12.23 -9.67 7.25
C PRO A 345 -11.51 -8.32 7.18
N SER A 346 -12.19 -7.28 6.72
CA SER A 346 -11.70 -5.91 6.80
C SER A 346 -11.50 -5.47 8.26
N VAL A 347 -10.87 -4.31 8.47
CA VAL A 347 -10.69 -3.76 9.84
C VAL A 347 -12.01 -3.46 10.55
N THR A 348 -13.11 -3.32 9.80
CA THR A 348 -14.46 -3.13 10.33
C THR A 348 -15.21 -4.44 10.54
N GLY A 349 -14.55 -5.58 10.25
CA GLY A 349 -15.12 -6.93 10.42
C GLY A 349 -16.03 -7.37 9.27
N ASP A 350 -16.12 -6.61 8.18
CA ASP A 350 -16.91 -7.01 7.01
C ASP A 350 -16.09 -7.86 6.01
N PHE A 351 -16.79 -8.56 5.13
CA PHE A 351 -16.25 -9.47 4.13
C PHE A 351 -16.39 -8.95 2.69
N ASP A 352 -16.52 -7.64 2.50
CA ASP A 352 -16.44 -7.04 1.17
C ASP A 352 -15.00 -7.15 0.64
N LEU A 353 -14.83 -7.84 -0.47
CA LEU A 353 -13.51 -8.14 -1.06
C LEU A 353 -12.69 -6.88 -1.31
N LYS A 354 -13.33 -5.78 -1.73
CA LYS A 354 -12.61 -4.53 -2.03
C LYS A 354 -11.95 -3.90 -0.80
N TYR A 355 -12.54 -4.06 0.40
CA TYR A 355 -11.97 -3.51 1.64
C TYR A 355 -10.96 -4.45 2.29
N GLY A 356 -11.07 -5.75 2.03
CA GLY A 356 -10.12 -6.76 2.51
C GLY A 356 -8.95 -7.05 1.57
N GLU A 357 -8.96 -6.56 0.32
CA GLU A 357 -8.04 -6.99 -0.75
C GLU A 357 -6.56 -6.88 -0.33
N HIS A 358 -6.13 -5.73 0.17
CA HIS A 358 -4.73 -5.51 0.54
C HIS A 358 -4.21 -6.55 1.55
N ARG A 359 -4.93 -6.75 2.64
CA ARG A 359 -4.53 -7.68 3.70
C ARG A 359 -4.55 -9.13 3.23
N ASN A 360 -5.50 -9.48 2.37
CA ASN A 360 -5.64 -10.84 1.88
C ASN A 360 -4.59 -11.20 0.81
N VAL A 361 -4.21 -10.29 -0.08
CA VAL A 361 -3.11 -10.55 -1.02
C VAL A 361 -1.76 -10.68 -0.29
N LEU A 362 -1.53 -9.88 0.74
CA LEU A 362 -0.33 -10.01 1.59
C LEU A 362 -0.35 -11.33 2.37
N ALA A 363 -1.51 -11.76 2.86
CA ALA A 363 -1.66 -13.06 3.51
C ALA A 363 -1.32 -14.23 2.56
N ILE A 364 -1.80 -14.19 1.31
CA ILE A 364 -1.43 -15.18 0.29
C ILE A 364 0.09 -15.21 0.10
N MET A 365 0.69 -14.03 -0.09
CA MET A 365 2.15 -13.95 -0.31
C MET A 365 2.95 -14.47 0.88
N LEU A 366 2.55 -14.16 2.11
CA LEU A 366 3.25 -14.62 3.31
C LEU A 366 3.11 -16.14 3.50
N LEU A 367 1.90 -16.68 3.30
CA LEU A 367 1.59 -18.09 3.56
C LEU A 367 2.07 -19.03 2.46
N ASP A 368 2.25 -18.52 1.23
CA ASP A 368 2.66 -19.30 0.05
C ASP A 368 3.66 -18.49 -0.78
N TRP A 369 4.74 -18.04 -0.13
CA TRP A 369 5.81 -17.28 -0.79
C TRP A 369 6.48 -18.09 -1.88
N GLN A 370 6.64 -17.51 -3.06
CA GLN A 370 7.31 -18.18 -4.16
C GLN A 370 8.73 -17.63 -4.35
N GLN A 371 8.85 -16.38 -4.79
CA GLN A 371 10.14 -15.73 -5.04
C GLN A 371 9.96 -14.25 -5.40
N VAL A 372 11.07 -13.55 -5.61
CA VAL A 372 11.10 -12.23 -6.27
C VAL A 372 11.19 -12.39 -7.78
N ASN A 373 10.54 -11.50 -8.54
CA ASN A 373 10.63 -11.46 -9.99
C ASN A 373 10.61 -10.02 -10.49
N GLU A 374 11.60 -9.67 -11.33
CA GLU A 374 11.62 -8.43 -12.11
C GLU A 374 10.57 -8.49 -13.23
N ALA A 375 9.30 -8.36 -12.88
CA ALA A 375 8.21 -8.52 -13.82
C ALA A 375 6.93 -7.80 -13.32
N PRO A 376 5.98 -7.53 -14.21
CA PRO A 376 6.12 -7.60 -15.66
C PRO A 376 6.76 -6.34 -16.22
N THR A 377 7.51 -6.47 -17.31
CA THR A 377 8.05 -5.34 -18.06
C THR A 377 7.61 -5.40 -19.53
N TYR A 378 7.58 -4.25 -20.19
CA TYR A 378 7.19 -4.13 -21.60
C TYR A 378 8.02 -5.04 -22.52
N GLU A 379 9.34 -5.04 -22.35
CA GLU A 379 10.24 -5.91 -23.12
C GLU A 379 10.13 -7.39 -22.75
N GLY A 380 10.10 -7.68 -21.45
CA GLY A 380 10.17 -9.06 -20.94
C GLY A 380 8.86 -9.83 -21.03
N ASN A 381 7.72 -9.13 -21.04
CA ASN A 381 6.40 -9.75 -20.91
C ASN A 381 5.41 -9.23 -21.97
N PRO A 382 5.68 -9.41 -23.28
CA PRO A 382 4.87 -8.84 -24.36
C PRO A 382 3.42 -9.32 -24.36
N LYS A 383 3.11 -10.45 -23.72
CA LYS A 383 1.72 -10.91 -23.57
C LYS A 383 0.89 -10.01 -22.66
N VAL A 384 1.52 -9.42 -21.64
CA VAL A 384 0.86 -8.45 -20.73
C VAL A 384 0.65 -7.12 -21.45
N PHE A 385 1.62 -6.71 -22.28
CA PHE A 385 1.69 -5.39 -22.89
C PHE A 385 1.36 -5.40 -24.40
N THR A 386 0.48 -6.26 -24.84
CA THR A 386 0.03 -6.31 -26.27
C THR A 386 -0.49 -4.96 -26.78
N ASN A 387 -1.06 -4.14 -25.89
CA ASN A 387 -1.51 -2.79 -26.19
C ASN A 387 -1.13 -1.87 -25.02
N ILE A 388 -0.34 -0.84 -25.31
CA ILE A 388 0.00 0.18 -24.33
C ILE A 388 -1.17 1.19 -24.23
N PRO A 389 -1.67 1.51 -23.02
CA PRO A 389 -2.70 2.53 -22.85
C PRO A 389 -2.24 3.89 -23.36
N TYR A 390 -3.19 4.64 -23.93
CA TYR A 390 -2.92 5.99 -24.42
C TYR A 390 -2.27 6.88 -23.35
N GLY A 391 -1.19 7.52 -23.75
CA GLY A 391 -0.40 8.41 -22.88
C GLY A 391 0.89 7.79 -22.38
N LEU A 392 1.01 6.46 -22.34
CA LEU A 392 2.29 5.79 -22.07
C LEU A 392 3.04 5.49 -23.36
N VAL A 393 4.35 5.49 -23.24
CA VAL A 393 5.32 5.12 -24.28
C VAL A 393 6.43 4.30 -23.62
N GLU A 394 7.20 3.58 -24.42
CA GLU A 394 8.40 2.88 -23.96
C GLU A 394 9.39 3.86 -23.33
N ASN A 395 9.96 3.48 -22.19
CA ASN A 395 10.90 4.30 -21.46
C ASN A 395 12.15 4.55 -22.31
N GLN A 396 12.54 5.80 -22.49
CA GLN A 396 13.76 6.13 -23.20
C GLN A 396 14.95 6.03 -22.23
N PRO A 397 16.07 5.39 -22.62
CA PRO A 397 17.27 5.39 -21.80
C PRO A 397 17.63 6.83 -21.42
N LEU A 398 17.89 7.07 -20.14
CA LEU A 398 18.36 8.37 -19.68
C LEU A 398 19.62 8.74 -20.48
N LYS A 399 19.53 9.77 -21.29
CA LYS A 399 20.73 10.33 -21.97
C LYS A 399 21.56 10.99 -20.87
N HIS A 400 22.62 10.29 -20.45
CA HIS A 400 23.64 10.79 -19.52
C HIS A 400 24.47 11.92 -20.16
#